data_c012d3af15cb04329865c3b6703cf127
#
_entry.id   c012d3af15cb04329865c3b6703cf127
#
_cell.length_a   1.000
_cell.length_b   1.000
_cell.length_c   1.000
_cell.angle_alpha   90.00
_cell.angle_beta   90.00
_cell.angle_gamma   90.00
#
_symmetry.space_group_name_H-M   'P 1'
#
loop_
_entity.id
_entity.type
_entity.pdbx_description
1 polymer ?
#
loop_
_entity_poly.entity_id
_entity_poly.type
_entity_poly.pdbx_seq_one_letter_code
_entity_poly.pdbx_strand_id
1 'polypeptide(L)'
;MISSLFKPHPNPTMRVISLGAGVQSSVMALMAERGEITPKPDCAVFADTQSEPEEVYTHLEWLSTQLSYPIYQTTAGDLRKSITEGINIRGTNKNYCVVPFHVKDGFGRRQCTTQFKIEPIQKKFRELLGVKKNHKVKQGVILEQWIGISQDELQRVKESRDKWLYNRWPLLELGMKRYDCQNWFAKYYPEKY
;
A
#
# COMPACT_ATOMS: atom_id res chain seq x y z
N MET A 1 -22.59 7.75 -9.82
CA MET A 1 -22.62 6.43 -10.52
C MET A 1 -21.31 5.64 -10.45
N ILE A 2 -20.13 6.25 -10.26
CA ILE A 2 -18.84 5.53 -10.13
C ILE A 2 -18.73 4.81 -8.77
N SER A 3 -19.27 5.40 -7.70
CA SER A 3 -19.21 4.82 -6.35
C SER A 3 -19.89 3.45 -6.18
N SER A 4 -20.83 3.12 -7.05
CA SER A 4 -21.52 1.82 -7.00
C SER A 4 -20.66 0.64 -7.49
N LEU A 5 -19.56 0.92 -8.19
CA LEU A 5 -18.59 -0.09 -8.66
C LEU A 5 -17.56 -0.47 -7.60
N PHE A 6 -17.36 0.40 -6.61
CA PHE A 6 -16.38 0.20 -5.55
C PHE A 6 -17.12 -0.07 -4.24
N LYS A 7 -16.98 -1.26 -3.70
CA LYS A 7 -17.68 -1.69 -2.46
C LYS A 7 -16.74 -2.52 -1.60
N PRO A 8 -16.92 -2.51 -0.28
CA PRO A 8 -16.22 -3.45 0.59
C PRO A 8 -16.62 -4.89 0.26
N HIS A 9 -15.69 -5.81 0.42
CA HIS A 9 -16.00 -7.24 0.34
C HIS A 9 -16.97 -7.61 1.47
N PRO A 10 -18.06 -8.35 1.19
CA PRO A 10 -19.09 -8.61 2.20
C PRO A 10 -18.59 -9.41 3.40
N ASN A 11 -17.68 -10.34 3.18
CA ASN A 11 -17.16 -11.22 4.24
C ASN A 11 -15.68 -11.57 4.01
N PRO A 12 -14.74 -10.63 4.19
CA PRO A 12 -13.32 -10.96 4.10
C PRO A 12 -12.84 -11.61 5.40
N THR A 13 -11.81 -12.43 5.31
CA THR A 13 -11.13 -12.99 6.48
C THR A 13 -10.38 -11.91 7.26
N MET A 14 -9.86 -10.91 6.55
CA MET A 14 -9.08 -9.81 7.12
C MET A 14 -9.15 -8.58 6.21
N ARG A 15 -9.12 -7.37 6.80
CA ARG A 15 -9.04 -6.08 6.12
C ARG A 15 -7.73 -5.41 6.43
N VAL A 16 -6.93 -5.09 5.42
CA VAL A 16 -5.59 -4.54 5.60
C VAL A 16 -5.38 -3.31 4.73
N ILE A 17 -4.90 -2.23 5.33
CA ILE A 17 -4.47 -1.04 4.58
C ILE A 17 -3.08 -1.29 3.99
N SER A 18 -2.93 -1.15 2.67
CA SER A 18 -1.63 -0.97 2.02
C SER A 18 -1.20 0.47 2.19
N LEU A 19 -0.40 0.72 3.23
CA LEU A 19 -0.01 2.07 3.64
C LEU A 19 1.22 2.52 2.86
N GLY A 20 1.08 3.61 2.10
CA GLY A 20 2.20 4.21 1.37
C GLY A 20 2.82 5.43 2.08
N ALA A 21 2.31 5.78 3.28
CA ALA A 21 2.69 6.97 4.06
C ALA A 21 2.55 8.32 3.31
N GLY A 22 1.88 8.33 2.17
CA GLY A 22 1.49 9.57 1.49
C GLY A 22 0.12 10.07 1.96
N VAL A 23 -0.25 11.31 1.55
CA VAL A 23 -1.48 11.99 2.00
C VAL A 23 -2.72 11.09 1.87
N GLN A 24 -2.97 10.50 0.69
CA GLN A 24 -4.18 9.70 0.48
C GLN A 24 -4.25 8.48 1.41
N SER A 25 -3.18 7.72 1.53
CA SER A 25 -3.18 6.51 2.36
C SER A 25 -3.24 6.82 3.85
N SER A 26 -2.63 7.93 4.30
CA SER A 26 -2.70 8.39 5.69
C SER A 26 -4.10 8.89 6.04
N VAL A 27 -4.70 9.70 5.17
CA VAL A 27 -6.08 10.18 5.34
C VAL A 27 -7.06 9.01 5.37
N MET A 28 -6.93 8.06 4.46
CA MET A 28 -7.77 6.85 4.44
C MET A 28 -7.67 6.07 5.76
N ALA A 29 -6.46 5.93 6.32
CA ALA A 29 -6.26 5.26 7.62
C ALA A 29 -6.90 6.03 8.77
N LEU A 30 -6.72 7.36 8.82
CA LEU A 30 -7.31 8.22 9.85
C LEU A 30 -8.84 8.30 9.75
N MET A 31 -9.41 8.37 8.55
CA MET A 31 -10.85 8.32 8.32
C MET A 31 -11.45 6.98 8.79
N ALA A 32 -10.73 5.88 8.57
CA ALA A 32 -11.14 4.58 9.08
C ALA A 32 -11.12 4.53 10.62
N GLU A 33 -10.09 5.11 11.24
CA GLU A 33 -10.02 5.23 12.70
C GLU A 33 -11.20 6.02 13.28
N ARG A 34 -11.57 7.11 12.62
CA ARG A 34 -12.71 7.97 13.00
C ARG A 34 -14.08 7.38 12.67
N GLY A 35 -14.15 6.22 12.00
CA GLY A 35 -15.40 5.58 11.59
C GLY A 35 -16.07 6.20 10.35
N GLU A 36 -15.37 7.10 9.64
CA GLU A 36 -15.85 7.70 8.38
C GLU A 36 -15.76 6.72 7.20
N ILE A 37 -14.85 5.73 7.30
CA ILE A 37 -14.76 4.59 6.38
C ILE A 37 -14.98 3.31 7.18
N THR A 38 -15.97 2.53 6.76
CA THR A 38 -16.36 1.28 7.43
C THR A 38 -16.39 0.08 6.47
N PRO A 39 -16.28 -1.16 6.99
CA PRO A 39 -15.87 -1.55 8.35
C PRO A 39 -14.41 -1.20 8.63
N LYS A 40 -14.03 -1.04 9.92
CA LYS A 40 -12.66 -0.72 10.34
C LYS A 40 -11.67 -1.79 9.88
N PRO A 41 -10.45 -1.43 9.43
CA PRO A 41 -9.42 -2.41 9.08
C PRO A 41 -8.81 -3.07 10.33
N ASP A 42 -8.28 -4.27 10.16
CA ASP A 42 -7.62 -5.01 11.23
C ASP A 42 -6.18 -4.52 11.47
N CYS A 43 -5.52 -4.05 10.42
CA CYS A 43 -4.16 -3.51 10.48
C CYS A 43 -3.80 -2.70 9.23
N ALA A 44 -2.63 -2.05 9.26
CA ALA A 44 -1.98 -1.47 8.10
C ALA A 44 -0.62 -2.15 7.87
N VAL A 45 -0.17 -2.19 6.61
CA VAL A 45 1.16 -2.71 6.23
C VAL A 45 1.87 -1.66 5.40
N PHE A 46 3.04 -1.25 5.86
CA PHE A 46 3.96 -0.36 5.17
C PHE A 46 5.14 -1.14 4.62
N ALA A 47 5.45 -0.94 3.34
CA ALA A 47 6.65 -1.49 2.71
C ALA A 47 7.78 -0.47 2.79
N ASP A 48 8.72 -0.73 3.69
CA ASP A 48 9.92 0.08 3.87
C ASP A 48 10.97 -0.28 2.82
N THR A 49 11.32 0.69 1.98
CA THR A 49 12.38 0.56 0.98
C THR A 49 13.77 0.83 1.56
N GLN A 50 13.85 1.19 2.86
CA GLN A 50 15.08 1.63 3.55
C GLN A 50 15.75 2.83 2.86
N SER A 51 14.99 3.56 2.06
CA SER A 51 15.43 4.70 1.26
C SER A 51 14.38 5.81 1.22
N GLU A 52 13.40 5.74 2.11
CA GLU A 52 12.41 6.81 2.26
C GLU A 52 13.05 8.01 3.00
N PRO A 53 12.59 9.25 2.77
CA PRO A 53 12.99 10.42 3.55
C PRO A 53 12.68 10.25 5.05
N GLU A 54 13.45 10.92 5.92
CA GLU A 54 13.27 10.83 7.38
C GLU A 54 11.89 11.29 7.83
N GLU A 55 11.33 12.27 7.15
CA GLU A 55 9.97 12.78 7.38
C GLU A 55 8.89 11.69 7.23
N VAL A 56 9.12 10.70 6.37
CA VAL A 56 8.21 9.56 6.20
C VAL A 56 8.21 8.68 7.45
N TYR A 57 9.37 8.42 8.04
CA TYR A 57 9.47 7.63 9.28
C TYR A 57 8.85 8.37 10.46
N THR A 58 9.15 9.66 10.62
CA THR A 58 8.54 10.54 11.64
C THR A 58 7.02 10.59 11.48
N HIS A 59 6.53 10.67 10.23
CA HIS A 59 5.10 10.63 9.96
C HIS A 59 4.47 9.27 10.32
N LEU A 60 5.14 8.17 10.03
CA LEU A 60 4.65 6.82 10.38
C LEU A 60 4.59 6.61 11.90
N GLU A 61 5.60 7.09 12.63
CA GLU A 61 5.61 7.06 14.10
C GLU A 61 4.41 7.83 14.65
N TRP A 62 4.21 9.08 14.20
CA TRP A 62 3.05 9.86 14.59
C TRP A 62 1.74 9.15 14.21
N LEU A 63 1.61 8.67 12.97
CA LEU A 63 0.41 7.99 12.52
C LEU A 63 0.09 6.76 13.38
N SER A 64 1.12 6.02 13.83
CA SER A 64 0.94 4.87 14.71
C SER A 64 0.32 5.24 16.06
N THR A 65 0.52 6.47 16.54
CA THR A 65 -0.11 6.96 17.78
C THR A 65 -1.57 7.36 17.60
N GLN A 66 -2.00 7.58 16.35
CA GLN A 66 -3.36 8.00 16.01
C GLN A 66 -4.30 6.82 15.71
N LEU A 67 -3.77 5.63 15.47
CA LEU A 67 -4.54 4.46 15.07
C LEU A 67 -4.66 3.45 16.21
N SER A 68 -5.84 2.88 16.40
CA SER A 68 -6.07 1.81 17.37
C SER A 68 -5.68 0.43 16.86
N TYR A 69 -5.36 0.30 15.59
CA TYR A 69 -4.87 -0.92 14.96
C TYR A 69 -3.40 -0.80 14.56
N PRO A 70 -2.65 -1.92 14.54
CA PRO A 70 -1.20 -1.88 14.33
C PRO A 70 -0.81 -1.51 12.91
N ILE A 71 0.35 -0.84 12.76
CA ILE A 71 1.07 -0.68 11.50
C ILE A 71 2.22 -1.68 11.49
N TYR A 72 2.16 -2.67 10.61
CA TYR A 72 3.27 -3.59 10.37
C TYR A 72 4.21 -3.04 9.31
N GLN A 73 5.51 -3.10 9.58
CA GLN A 73 6.52 -2.79 8.57
C GLN A 73 7.02 -4.08 7.92
N THR A 74 7.32 -4.01 6.63
CA THR A 74 7.94 -5.09 5.86
C THR A 74 8.95 -4.50 4.90
N THR A 75 10.01 -5.22 4.57
CA THR A 75 11.04 -4.74 3.64
C THR A 75 11.52 -5.85 2.72
N ALA A 76 11.99 -5.48 1.55
CA ALA A 76 12.76 -6.32 0.64
C ALA A 76 14.27 -5.99 0.68
N GLY A 77 14.68 -5.06 1.55
CA GLY A 77 16.04 -4.55 1.65
C GLY A 77 16.17 -3.10 1.18
N ASP A 78 17.38 -2.61 1.13
CA ASP A 78 17.72 -1.23 0.77
C ASP A 78 17.65 -1.02 -0.75
N LEU A 79 16.69 -0.20 -1.20
CA LEU A 79 16.49 0.14 -2.60
C LEU A 79 17.69 0.91 -3.16
N ARG A 80 18.26 1.87 -2.41
CA ARG A 80 19.41 2.66 -2.85
C ARG A 80 20.62 1.77 -3.07
N LYS A 81 20.90 0.87 -2.12
CA LYS A 81 21.99 -0.10 -2.23
C LYS A 81 21.79 -1.03 -3.42
N SER A 82 20.56 -1.50 -3.64
CA SER A 82 20.23 -2.33 -4.82
C SER A 82 20.51 -1.61 -6.15
N ILE A 83 20.28 -0.29 -6.20
CA ILE A 83 20.54 0.52 -7.39
C ILE A 83 22.04 0.75 -7.61
N THR A 84 22.76 1.15 -6.55
CA THR A 84 24.19 1.53 -6.65
C THR A 84 25.10 0.32 -6.88
N GLU A 85 24.77 -0.81 -6.29
CA GLU A 85 25.56 -2.04 -6.38
C GLU A 85 25.06 -3.00 -7.48
N GLY A 86 23.97 -2.66 -8.16
CA GLY A 86 23.38 -3.52 -9.19
C GLY A 86 22.89 -4.87 -8.64
N ILE A 87 22.54 -4.92 -7.35
CA ILE A 87 22.15 -6.15 -6.68
C ILE A 87 20.68 -6.46 -6.98
N ASN A 88 20.46 -7.62 -7.59
CA ASN A 88 19.11 -8.18 -7.68
C ASN A 88 18.76 -8.87 -6.37
N ILE A 89 17.71 -8.39 -5.68
CA ILE A 89 17.22 -9.01 -4.44
C ILE A 89 16.75 -10.47 -4.63
N ARG A 90 16.50 -10.90 -5.87
CA ARG A 90 16.23 -12.29 -6.23
C ARG A 90 17.48 -13.13 -6.49
N GLY A 91 18.67 -12.55 -6.40
CA GLY A 91 19.96 -13.25 -6.43
C GLY A 91 20.42 -13.77 -7.80
N THR A 92 19.76 -13.43 -8.90
CA THR A 92 19.96 -14.11 -10.18
C THR A 92 20.78 -13.36 -11.23
N ASN A 93 21.10 -12.06 -11.06
CA ASN A 93 21.93 -11.32 -12.03
C ASN A 93 22.59 -10.08 -11.41
N LYS A 94 23.90 -9.92 -11.64
CA LYS A 94 24.69 -8.77 -11.16
C LYS A 94 24.46 -7.47 -11.96
N ASN A 95 23.80 -7.50 -13.11
CA ASN A 95 23.60 -6.33 -13.97
C ASN A 95 22.13 -5.93 -14.07
N TYR A 96 21.43 -5.90 -12.93
CA TYR A 96 20.00 -5.67 -12.89
C TYR A 96 19.68 -4.25 -12.41
N CYS A 97 19.03 -3.44 -13.25
CA CYS A 97 18.55 -2.13 -12.84
C CYS A 97 17.07 -2.19 -12.44
N VAL A 98 16.79 -1.86 -11.18
CA VAL A 98 15.45 -1.92 -10.59
C VAL A 98 14.62 -0.68 -10.92
N VAL A 99 15.28 0.46 -11.15
CA VAL A 99 14.62 1.74 -11.50
C VAL A 99 14.49 1.89 -13.01
N PRO A 100 13.43 2.59 -13.47
CA PRO A 100 13.32 2.91 -14.88
C PRO A 100 14.45 3.87 -15.27
N PHE A 101 15.14 3.55 -16.33
CA PHE A 101 16.16 4.40 -16.97
C PHE A 101 15.82 4.58 -18.45
N HIS A 102 16.29 5.68 -19.02
CA HIS A 102 16.17 5.93 -20.44
C HIS A 102 17.07 4.95 -21.21
N VAL A 103 16.49 4.25 -22.14
CA VAL A 103 17.19 3.46 -23.16
C VAL A 103 16.94 4.09 -24.52
N LYS A 104 17.77 3.76 -25.49
CA LYS A 104 17.70 4.34 -26.86
C LYS A 104 16.28 4.28 -27.46
N ASP A 105 15.50 3.26 -27.10
CA ASP A 105 14.16 3.00 -27.65
C ASP A 105 13.03 3.19 -26.61
N GLY A 106 13.26 3.97 -25.53
CA GLY A 106 12.21 4.25 -24.53
C GLY A 106 12.65 4.13 -23.08
N PHE A 107 11.69 3.75 -22.20
CA PHE A 107 11.95 3.56 -20.77
C PHE A 107 12.12 2.09 -20.41
N GLY A 108 13.12 1.78 -19.59
CA GLY A 108 13.26 0.48 -18.96
C GLY A 108 12.08 0.12 -18.06
N ARG A 109 11.87 -1.16 -17.80
CA ARG A 109 10.76 -1.63 -16.96
C ARG A 109 10.88 -1.11 -15.53
N ARG A 110 9.81 -0.49 -15.01
CA ARG A 110 9.71 -0.06 -13.62
C ARG A 110 9.48 -1.28 -12.72
N GLN A 111 10.52 -1.84 -12.14
CA GLN A 111 10.45 -3.03 -11.28
C GLN A 111 10.52 -2.70 -9.78
N CYS A 112 11.04 -1.50 -9.41
CA CYS A 112 11.18 -1.07 -8.01
C CYS A 112 9.86 -1.16 -7.23
N THR A 113 8.75 -0.69 -7.79
CA THR A 113 7.44 -0.76 -7.13
C THR A 113 7.02 -2.21 -6.85
N THR A 114 7.20 -3.10 -7.82
CA THR A 114 6.82 -4.51 -7.65
C THR A 114 7.69 -5.19 -6.60
N GLN A 115 9.01 -5.07 -6.70
CA GLN A 115 9.94 -5.81 -5.85
C GLN A 115 10.06 -5.25 -4.44
N PHE A 116 10.03 -3.92 -4.29
CA PHE A 116 10.26 -3.28 -2.99
C PHE A 116 8.97 -2.87 -2.26
N LYS A 117 7.82 -2.82 -2.95
CA LYS A 117 6.55 -2.46 -2.31
C LYS A 117 5.51 -3.58 -2.42
N ILE A 118 5.15 -4.03 -3.63
CA ILE A 118 4.04 -4.98 -3.81
C ILE A 118 4.38 -6.36 -3.24
N GLU A 119 5.51 -6.95 -3.63
CA GLU A 119 5.89 -8.31 -3.19
C GLU A 119 6.09 -8.42 -1.66
N PRO A 120 6.80 -7.48 -0.97
CA PRO A 120 6.90 -7.51 0.48
C PRO A 120 5.55 -7.40 1.18
N ILE A 121 4.65 -6.52 0.70
CA ILE A 121 3.29 -6.38 1.24
C ILE A 121 2.51 -7.69 1.07
N GLN A 122 2.50 -8.29 -0.10
CA GLN A 122 1.81 -9.56 -0.35
C GLN A 122 2.40 -10.70 0.50
N LYS A 123 3.72 -10.72 0.68
CA LYS A 123 4.36 -11.68 1.59
C LYS A 123 3.86 -11.49 3.02
N LYS A 124 3.79 -10.24 3.50
CA LYS A 124 3.27 -9.92 4.84
C LYS A 124 1.80 -10.29 4.99
N PHE A 125 0.97 -10.05 3.97
CA PHE A 125 -0.43 -10.47 3.96
C PHE A 125 -0.59 -11.98 4.14
N ARG A 126 0.23 -12.76 3.44
CA ARG A 126 0.22 -14.23 3.56
C ARG A 126 0.65 -14.68 4.95
N GLU A 127 1.64 -14.00 5.55
CA GLU A 127 2.08 -14.24 6.93
C GLU A 127 0.95 -13.96 7.93
N LEU A 128 0.26 -12.80 7.78
CA LEU A 128 -0.88 -12.43 8.62
C LEU A 128 -2.04 -13.43 8.51
N LEU A 129 -2.26 -14.01 7.33
CA LEU A 129 -3.23 -15.09 7.11
C LEU A 129 -2.74 -16.47 7.63
N GLY A 130 -1.57 -16.56 8.26
CA GLY A 130 -0.99 -17.82 8.75
C GLY A 130 -0.55 -18.78 7.65
N VAL A 131 -0.34 -18.28 6.42
CA VAL A 131 0.06 -19.11 5.28
C VAL A 131 1.57 -19.37 5.33
N LYS A 132 1.98 -20.62 5.47
CA LYS A 132 3.40 -21.02 5.47
C LYS A 132 4.06 -20.71 4.12
N LYS A 133 5.38 -20.45 4.16
CA LYS A 133 6.18 -20.26 2.94
C LYS A 133 5.93 -21.41 1.95
N ASN A 134 5.77 -21.07 0.67
CA ASN A 134 5.53 -22.01 -0.44
C ASN A 134 4.18 -22.77 -0.41
N HIS A 135 3.26 -22.43 0.51
CA HIS A 135 1.90 -22.99 0.50
C HIS A 135 0.95 -22.01 -0.20
N LYS A 136 -0.10 -22.53 -0.81
CA LYS A 136 -1.19 -21.71 -1.37
C LYS A 136 -2.11 -21.22 -0.25
N VAL A 137 -2.71 -20.04 -0.43
CA VAL A 137 -3.81 -19.58 0.41
C VAL A 137 -4.99 -20.53 0.22
N LYS A 138 -5.63 -20.94 1.31
CA LYS A 138 -6.77 -21.85 1.29
C LYS A 138 -7.93 -21.23 0.51
N GLN A 139 -8.71 -22.07 -0.17
CA GLN A 139 -9.93 -21.63 -0.85
C GLN A 139 -10.91 -21.03 0.17
N GLY A 140 -11.59 -19.95 -0.20
CA GLY A 140 -12.54 -19.25 0.68
C GLY A 140 -11.90 -18.22 1.61
N VAL A 141 -10.57 -18.19 1.75
CA VAL A 141 -9.87 -17.14 2.48
C VAL A 141 -9.70 -15.93 1.56
N ILE A 142 -10.23 -14.76 1.98
CA ILE A 142 -10.13 -13.50 1.26
C ILE A 142 -9.52 -12.44 2.16
N LEU A 143 -8.44 -11.83 1.74
CA LEU A 143 -7.91 -10.60 2.34
C LEU A 143 -8.40 -9.40 1.52
N GLU A 144 -9.07 -8.45 2.17
CA GLU A 144 -9.43 -7.18 1.56
C GLU A 144 -8.30 -6.18 1.76
N GLN A 145 -7.64 -5.80 0.66
CA GLN A 145 -6.58 -4.80 0.64
C GLN A 145 -7.14 -3.42 0.31
N TRP A 146 -6.96 -2.46 1.20
CA TRP A 146 -7.32 -1.07 0.94
C TRP A 146 -6.16 -0.32 0.29
N ILE A 147 -6.46 0.37 -0.79
CA ILE A 147 -5.46 1.10 -1.57
C ILE A 147 -5.89 2.56 -1.66
N GLY A 148 -5.02 3.46 -1.21
CA GLY A 148 -5.25 4.91 -1.18
C GLY A 148 -5.12 5.55 -2.56
N ILE A 149 -6.01 5.21 -3.48
CA ILE A 149 -6.14 5.82 -4.81
C ILE A 149 -7.35 6.76 -4.77
N SER A 150 -7.15 8.01 -5.16
CA SER A 150 -8.18 9.05 -5.28
C SER A 150 -8.68 9.19 -6.72
N GLN A 151 -9.75 9.95 -6.95
CA GLN A 151 -10.40 10.08 -8.27
C GLN A 151 -9.47 10.56 -9.40
N ASP A 152 -8.52 11.41 -9.08
CA ASP A 152 -7.50 11.92 -10.00
C ASP A 152 -6.47 10.86 -10.44
N GLU A 153 -6.49 9.68 -9.80
CA GLU A 153 -5.60 8.56 -10.10
C GLU A 153 -6.34 7.30 -10.60
N LEU A 154 -7.57 7.41 -11.10
CA LEU A 154 -8.42 6.29 -11.55
C LEU A 154 -7.72 5.32 -12.52
N GLN A 155 -6.81 5.81 -13.36
CA GLN A 155 -6.04 4.99 -14.29
C GLN A 155 -5.11 3.97 -13.57
N ARG A 156 -4.88 4.12 -12.27
CA ARG A 156 -4.08 3.20 -11.44
C ARG A 156 -4.91 2.06 -10.86
N VAL A 157 -6.23 2.14 -10.94
CA VAL A 157 -7.14 1.10 -10.42
C VAL A 157 -6.95 -0.18 -11.21
N LYS A 158 -6.65 -1.25 -10.49
CA LYS A 158 -6.51 -2.60 -11.06
C LYS A 158 -6.96 -3.63 -10.04
N GLU A 159 -7.79 -4.56 -10.49
CA GLU A 159 -8.12 -5.73 -9.69
C GLU A 159 -6.90 -6.61 -9.44
N SER A 160 -6.94 -7.34 -8.34
CA SER A 160 -5.92 -8.33 -8.05
C SER A 160 -6.01 -9.50 -9.01
N ARG A 161 -4.86 -10.04 -9.42
CA ARG A 161 -4.78 -11.32 -10.15
C ARG A 161 -4.90 -12.52 -9.22
N ASP A 162 -4.67 -12.31 -7.93
CA ASP A 162 -4.74 -13.34 -6.90
C ASP A 162 -6.16 -13.47 -6.38
N LYS A 163 -6.76 -14.64 -6.48
CA LYS A 163 -8.15 -14.91 -6.08
C LYS A 163 -8.42 -14.71 -4.58
N TRP A 164 -7.37 -14.77 -3.76
CA TRP A 164 -7.44 -14.57 -2.32
C TRP A 164 -7.29 -13.11 -1.89
N LEU A 165 -7.00 -12.18 -2.82
CA LEU A 165 -6.73 -10.77 -2.56
C LEU A 165 -7.79 -9.92 -3.28
N TYR A 166 -8.61 -9.23 -2.51
CA TYR A 166 -9.63 -8.31 -3.00
C TYR A 166 -9.17 -6.88 -2.80
N ASN A 167 -9.03 -6.10 -3.87
CA ASN A 167 -8.67 -4.70 -3.79
C ASN A 167 -9.90 -3.84 -3.55
N ARG A 168 -9.84 -2.97 -2.55
CA ARG A 168 -10.82 -1.95 -2.21
C ARG A 168 -10.20 -0.56 -2.32
N TRP A 169 -10.96 0.41 -2.76
CA TRP A 169 -10.52 1.81 -2.94
C TRP A 169 -11.47 2.77 -2.19
N PRO A 170 -11.36 2.89 -0.85
CA PRO A 170 -12.31 3.65 -0.05
C PRO A 170 -12.44 5.13 -0.45
N LEU A 171 -11.35 5.77 -0.88
CA LEU A 171 -11.40 7.16 -1.34
C LEU A 171 -12.22 7.33 -2.63
N LEU A 172 -12.25 6.31 -3.50
CA LEU A 172 -13.11 6.30 -4.69
C LEU A 172 -14.57 6.07 -4.34
N GLU A 173 -14.85 5.24 -3.32
CA GLU A 173 -16.20 5.06 -2.79
C GLU A 173 -16.80 6.39 -2.30
N LEU A 174 -15.95 7.22 -1.65
CA LEU A 174 -16.31 8.55 -1.15
C LEU A 174 -16.22 9.66 -2.21
N GLY A 175 -15.76 9.35 -3.42
CA GLY A 175 -15.62 10.34 -4.49
C GLY A 175 -14.51 11.37 -4.23
N MET A 176 -13.52 11.06 -3.40
CA MET A 176 -12.48 12.01 -3.00
C MET A 176 -11.36 12.13 -4.02
N LYS A 177 -10.92 13.36 -4.24
CA LYS A 177 -9.69 13.72 -4.95
C LYS A 177 -8.53 13.90 -3.96
N ARG A 178 -7.31 14.00 -4.46
CA ARG A 178 -6.13 14.30 -3.64
C ARG A 178 -6.29 15.61 -2.84
N TYR A 179 -6.86 16.62 -3.46
CA TYR A 179 -7.15 17.91 -2.81
C TYR A 179 -8.13 17.77 -1.64
N ASP A 180 -9.16 16.93 -1.77
CA ASP A 180 -10.11 16.68 -0.68
C ASP A 180 -9.43 15.98 0.50
N CYS A 181 -8.48 15.06 0.23
CA CYS A 181 -7.66 14.44 1.27
C CYS A 181 -6.78 15.49 1.98
N GLN A 182 -6.17 16.42 1.25
CA GLN A 182 -5.38 17.49 1.83
C GLN A 182 -6.22 18.39 2.74
N ASN A 183 -7.39 18.83 2.26
CA ASN A 183 -8.32 19.65 3.05
C ASN A 183 -8.82 18.91 4.30
N TRP A 184 -9.13 17.62 4.18
CA TRP A 184 -9.53 16.80 5.31
C TRP A 184 -8.40 16.73 6.34
N PHE A 185 -7.16 16.48 5.89
CA PHE A 185 -6.00 16.42 6.77
C PHE A 185 -5.75 17.75 7.48
N ALA A 186 -5.74 18.87 6.76
CA ALA A 186 -5.58 20.20 7.31
C ALA A 186 -6.67 20.58 8.32
N LYS A 187 -7.90 20.13 8.07
CA LYS A 187 -9.04 20.36 8.98
C LYS A 187 -8.89 19.65 10.32
N TYR A 188 -8.48 18.39 10.30
CA TYR A 188 -8.49 17.55 11.49
C TYR A 188 -7.13 17.42 12.20
N TYR A 189 -6.05 17.73 11.50
CA TYR A 189 -4.67 17.65 11.99
C TYR A 189 -3.84 18.85 11.52
N PRO A 190 -4.27 20.08 11.85
CA PRO A 190 -3.63 21.31 11.34
C PRO A 190 -2.18 21.45 11.78
N GLU A 191 -1.80 20.87 12.92
CA GLU A 191 -0.43 20.89 13.45
C GLU A 191 0.55 20.00 12.69
N LYS A 192 0.03 19.16 11.78
CA LYS A 192 0.80 18.21 10.97
C LYS A 192 0.74 18.48 9.48
N TYR A 193 -0.03 19.53 9.07
CA TYR A 193 -0.23 19.87 7.65
C TYR A 193 0.90 20.77 7.13
#